data_3a491557860944da330a1669123e3432
#
_entry.id   3a491557860944da330a1669123e3432
#
_cell.length_a   1.000
_cell.length_b   1.000
_cell.length_c   1.000
_cell.angle_alpha   90.00
_cell.angle_beta   90.00
_cell.angle_gamma   90.00
#
_symmetry.space_group_name_H-M   'P 1'
#
loop_
_entity.id
_entity.type
_entity.pdbx_description
1 polymer ?
#
loop_
_entity_poly.entity_id
_entity_poly.type
_entity_poly.pdbx_seq_one_letter_code
_entity_poly.pdbx_strand_id
1 'polypeptide(L)'
;MAPPLYQRIADDLRKSEAFQPGKKLPPEGELQEIYSASRNTIRDAIKQLVSLGLVQTRPGQGTFVTSAIDPFVTTLSVPAGSGFGGGEGATYLSQVGEQHRKPSVSQPRVEIQIPAQEIALRLRIAADAQVVSRHQARYIDETPWSLQTSFYPLEWALKAPDLLKPEDIAVGAMSYLETTEGIKQVGYRDWITARTADDHEQAFFGIAAHATVFVLFRTAFDDNGRPLRVTVTVCPTDRNQFIVNVGKVPDPQYDLPAPENQADEPGLPADPAKP
;
A
#
# COMPACT_ATOMS: atom_id res chain seq x y z
N MET A 1 4.59 -12.57 -37.10
CA MET A 1 5.60 -11.48 -37.23
C MET A 1 6.57 -11.59 -36.05
N ALA A 2 7.87 -11.47 -36.29
CA ALA A 2 8.82 -11.41 -35.18
C ALA A 2 8.63 -10.10 -34.41
N PRO A 3 8.78 -10.10 -33.07
CA PRO A 3 8.64 -8.90 -32.25
C PRO A 3 9.70 -7.85 -32.63
N PRO A 4 9.39 -6.55 -32.52
CA PRO A 4 10.33 -5.46 -32.77
C PRO A 4 11.63 -5.62 -31.98
N LEU A 5 12.73 -5.07 -32.50
CA LEU A 5 14.06 -5.24 -31.89
C LEU A 5 14.10 -4.75 -30.43
N TYR A 6 13.48 -3.62 -30.12
CA TYR A 6 13.44 -3.10 -28.75
C TYR A 6 12.73 -4.03 -27.76
N GLN A 7 11.67 -4.76 -28.20
CA GLN A 7 11.00 -5.75 -27.36
C GLN A 7 11.90 -6.96 -27.08
N ARG A 8 12.60 -7.44 -28.10
CA ARG A 8 13.57 -8.54 -27.96
C ARG A 8 14.68 -8.16 -26.99
N ILE A 9 15.20 -6.92 -27.09
CA ILE A 9 16.22 -6.41 -26.16
C ILE A 9 15.65 -6.32 -24.73
N ALA A 10 14.44 -5.83 -24.54
CA ALA A 10 13.81 -5.78 -23.23
C ALA A 10 13.62 -7.17 -22.62
N ASP A 11 13.20 -8.15 -23.42
CA ASP A 11 13.01 -9.54 -22.97
C ASP A 11 14.34 -10.23 -22.66
N ASP A 12 15.40 -9.91 -23.42
CA ASP A 12 16.74 -10.46 -23.19
C ASP A 12 17.38 -9.84 -21.94
N LEU A 13 17.26 -8.53 -21.75
CA LEU A 13 17.71 -7.84 -20.53
C LEU A 13 17.10 -8.47 -19.28
N ARG A 14 15.80 -8.80 -19.28
CA ARG A 14 15.11 -9.45 -18.17
C ARG A 14 15.69 -10.82 -17.78
N LYS A 15 16.36 -11.48 -18.71
CA LYS A 15 16.99 -12.80 -18.49
C LYS A 15 18.48 -12.70 -18.17
N SER A 16 19.06 -11.50 -18.25
CA SER A 16 20.47 -11.28 -18.03
C SER A 16 20.82 -11.25 -16.53
N GLU A 17 22.05 -11.60 -16.19
CA GLU A 17 22.58 -11.47 -14.82
C GLU A 17 22.58 -10.02 -14.28
N ALA A 18 22.52 -9.04 -15.17
CA ALA A 18 22.40 -7.62 -14.80
C ALA A 18 21.00 -7.27 -14.28
N PHE A 19 20.00 -8.11 -14.55
CA PHE A 19 18.61 -7.86 -14.16
C PHE A 19 18.28 -8.43 -12.77
N GLN A 20 18.99 -7.96 -11.77
CA GLN A 20 18.76 -8.36 -10.38
C GLN A 20 18.08 -7.21 -9.61
N PRO A 21 17.13 -7.51 -8.73
CA PRO A 21 16.44 -6.51 -7.91
C PRO A 21 17.40 -5.51 -7.26
N GLY A 22 17.11 -4.21 -7.40
CA GLY A 22 17.92 -3.12 -6.87
C GLY A 22 19.22 -2.82 -7.62
N LYS A 23 19.69 -3.68 -8.54
CA LYS A 23 20.89 -3.42 -9.34
C LYS A 23 20.67 -2.36 -10.39
N LYS A 24 21.71 -1.60 -10.65
CA LYS A 24 21.76 -0.64 -11.74
C LYS A 24 21.99 -1.39 -13.06
N LEU A 25 21.15 -1.11 -14.06
CA LEU A 25 21.37 -1.59 -15.42
C LEU A 25 22.63 -0.95 -16.02
N PRO A 26 23.29 -1.63 -16.96
CA PRO A 26 24.39 -1.04 -17.74
C PRO A 26 23.95 0.29 -18.40
N PRO A 27 24.85 1.28 -18.51
CA PRO A 27 24.55 2.55 -19.19
C PRO A 27 24.06 2.35 -20.63
N GLU A 28 23.24 3.30 -21.15
CA GLU A 28 22.73 3.24 -22.54
C GLU A 28 23.85 2.97 -23.57
N GLY A 29 25.03 3.56 -23.39
CA GLY A 29 26.17 3.37 -24.30
C GLY A 29 26.69 1.93 -24.32
N GLU A 30 26.82 1.31 -23.16
CA GLU A 30 27.25 -0.08 -23.04
C GLU A 30 26.20 -1.04 -23.62
N LEU A 31 24.91 -0.76 -23.38
CA LEU A 31 23.83 -1.54 -23.99
C LEU A 31 23.78 -1.43 -25.51
N GLN A 32 24.15 -0.26 -26.09
CA GLN A 32 24.28 -0.11 -27.54
C GLN A 32 25.37 -1.05 -28.12
N GLU A 33 26.49 -1.19 -27.41
CA GLU A 33 27.60 -2.09 -27.82
C GLU A 33 27.16 -3.55 -27.67
N ILE A 34 26.62 -3.95 -26.53
CA ILE A 34 26.17 -5.33 -26.25
C ILE A 34 25.17 -5.80 -27.31
N TYR A 35 24.17 -4.97 -27.61
CA TYR A 35 23.07 -5.35 -28.51
C TYR A 35 23.25 -4.91 -29.95
N SER A 36 24.36 -4.24 -30.27
CA SER A 36 24.61 -3.65 -31.60
C SER A 36 23.39 -2.85 -32.10
N ALA A 37 22.79 -2.06 -31.22
CA ALA A 37 21.54 -1.36 -31.47
C ALA A 37 21.67 0.16 -31.37
N SER A 38 20.81 0.89 -32.07
CA SER A 38 20.79 2.34 -31.98
C SER A 38 20.39 2.83 -30.57
N ARG A 39 20.84 4.05 -30.21
CA ARG A 39 20.47 4.69 -28.95
C ARG A 39 18.94 4.77 -28.74
N ASN A 40 18.21 5.07 -29.82
CA ASN A 40 16.74 5.14 -29.73
C ASN A 40 16.13 3.77 -29.46
N THR A 41 16.65 2.71 -30.08
CA THR A 41 16.18 1.33 -29.84
C THR A 41 16.41 0.89 -28.38
N ILE A 42 17.58 1.23 -27.81
CA ILE A 42 17.89 0.96 -26.39
C ILE A 42 16.96 1.75 -25.48
N ARG A 43 16.72 3.04 -25.77
CA ARG A 43 15.78 3.86 -24.99
C ARG A 43 14.34 3.33 -25.05
N ASP A 44 13.91 2.85 -26.18
CA ASP A 44 12.57 2.27 -26.32
C ASP A 44 12.46 0.94 -25.55
N ALA A 45 13.52 0.12 -25.52
CA ALA A 45 13.58 -1.06 -24.67
C ALA A 45 13.51 -0.70 -23.18
N ILE A 46 14.29 0.30 -22.74
CA ILE A 46 14.23 0.79 -21.35
C ILE A 46 12.85 1.36 -21.02
N LYS A 47 12.24 2.17 -21.89
CA LYS A 47 10.89 2.70 -21.71
C LYS A 47 9.85 1.58 -21.56
N GLN A 48 9.98 0.50 -22.33
CA GLN A 48 9.11 -0.66 -22.18
C GLN A 48 9.29 -1.30 -20.80
N LEU A 49 10.52 -1.49 -20.34
CA LEU A 49 10.78 -2.03 -18.99
C LEU A 49 10.24 -1.10 -17.90
N VAL A 50 10.34 0.23 -18.07
CA VAL A 50 9.74 1.23 -17.17
C VAL A 50 8.22 1.14 -17.18
N SER A 51 7.59 1.03 -18.37
CA SER A 51 6.12 0.91 -18.47
C SER A 51 5.58 -0.38 -17.85
N LEU A 52 6.40 -1.41 -17.78
CA LEU A 52 6.08 -2.68 -17.10
C LEU A 52 6.40 -2.62 -15.58
N GLY A 53 6.92 -1.49 -15.08
CA GLY A 53 7.32 -1.37 -13.66
C GLY A 53 8.56 -2.17 -13.27
N LEU A 54 9.28 -2.75 -14.24
CA LEU A 54 10.42 -3.64 -14.01
C LEU A 54 11.72 -2.90 -13.73
N VAL A 55 11.81 -1.63 -14.16
CA VAL A 55 12.95 -0.75 -13.89
C VAL A 55 12.47 0.67 -13.59
N GLN A 56 13.28 1.41 -12.83
CA GLN A 56 13.06 2.81 -12.50
C GLN A 56 14.25 3.64 -12.95
N THR A 57 14.03 4.68 -13.75
CA THR A 57 15.08 5.63 -14.13
C THR A 57 15.16 6.76 -13.11
N ARG A 58 16.36 6.96 -12.55
CA ARG A 58 16.64 8.06 -11.61
C ARG A 58 17.51 9.11 -12.32
N PRO A 59 17.04 10.37 -12.42
CA PRO A 59 17.79 11.43 -13.11
C PRO A 59 19.23 11.55 -12.59
N GLY A 60 20.21 11.55 -13.49
CA GLY A 60 21.63 11.62 -13.15
C GLY A 60 22.25 10.38 -12.51
N GLN A 61 21.46 9.41 -12.08
CA GLN A 61 21.94 8.20 -11.41
C GLN A 61 21.91 6.95 -12.31
N GLY A 62 20.97 6.87 -13.26
CA GLY A 62 20.81 5.76 -14.19
C GLY A 62 19.48 5.02 -14.02
N THR A 63 19.40 3.83 -14.62
CA THR A 63 18.22 2.95 -14.55
C THR A 63 18.52 1.78 -13.63
N PHE A 64 17.62 1.53 -12.69
CA PHE A 64 17.74 0.47 -11.68
C PHE A 64 16.63 -0.55 -11.88
N VAL A 65 16.94 -1.82 -11.72
CA VAL A 65 15.93 -2.89 -11.65
C VAL A 65 15.09 -2.67 -10.41
N THR A 66 13.79 -2.65 -10.59
CA THR A 66 12.87 -2.52 -9.46
C THR A 66 13.07 -3.73 -8.55
N SER A 67 13.32 -3.49 -7.27
CA SER A 67 13.31 -4.57 -6.29
C SER A 67 11.90 -5.16 -6.30
N ALA A 68 11.79 -6.47 -6.34
CA ALA A 68 10.52 -7.11 -6.04
C ALA A 68 10.14 -6.65 -4.62
N ILE A 69 9.15 -5.77 -4.53
CA ILE A 69 8.62 -5.37 -3.24
C ILE A 69 7.78 -6.56 -2.81
N ASP A 70 8.15 -7.17 -1.69
CA ASP A 70 7.33 -8.20 -1.07
C ASP A 70 5.97 -7.58 -0.72
N PRO A 71 4.86 -8.02 -1.35
CA PRO A 71 3.58 -7.36 -1.17
C PRO A 71 3.10 -7.48 0.27
N PHE A 72 2.61 -6.37 0.81
CA PHE A 72 1.92 -6.39 2.08
C PHE A 72 0.50 -6.94 1.88
N VAL A 73 0.17 -7.96 2.65
CA VAL A 73 -1.13 -8.64 2.58
C VAL A 73 -2.04 -8.08 3.67
N THR A 74 -3.12 -7.43 3.27
CA THR A 74 -4.16 -6.93 4.18
C THR A 74 -5.33 -7.92 4.22
N THR A 75 -5.62 -8.50 5.37
CA THR A 75 -6.82 -9.30 5.58
C THR A 75 -8.01 -8.40 5.88
N LEU A 76 -9.02 -8.41 5.02
CA LEU A 76 -10.24 -7.61 5.17
C LEU A 76 -11.30 -8.29 6.06
N SER A 77 -11.13 -9.58 6.33
CA SER A 77 -12.03 -10.34 7.20
C SER A 77 -11.74 -10.04 8.66
N VAL A 78 -12.79 -9.85 9.46
CA VAL A 78 -12.69 -9.73 10.91
C VAL A 78 -12.96 -11.11 11.50
N PRO A 79 -12.05 -11.69 12.30
CA PRO A 79 -12.32 -12.94 12.99
C PRO A 79 -13.55 -12.84 13.87
N ALA A 80 -14.37 -13.88 13.92
CA ALA A 80 -15.54 -13.92 14.78
C ALA A 80 -15.11 -13.72 16.25
N GLY A 81 -15.71 -12.71 16.92
CA GLY A 81 -15.43 -12.39 18.32
C GLY A 81 -14.27 -11.42 18.58
N SER A 82 -13.51 -11.00 17.56
CA SER A 82 -12.38 -10.07 17.75
C SER A 82 -12.81 -8.61 17.97
N GLY A 83 -14.09 -8.28 17.83
CA GLY A 83 -14.61 -6.91 17.93
C GLY A 83 -14.05 -5.99 16.82
N PHE A 84 -14.68 -4.83 16.64
CA PHE A 84 -14.22 -3.81 15.68
C PHE A 84 -13.33 -2.74 16.35
N GLY A 85 -12.90 -2.98 17.61
CA GLY A 85 -12.40 -1.96 18.53
C GLY A 85 -10.91 -1.64 18.45
N GLY A 86 -10.12 -2.31 17.62
CA GLY A 86 -8.76 -1.84 17.34
C GLY A 86 -8.83 -0.69 16.34
N GLY A 87 -8.29 0.48 16.65
CA GLY A 87 -8.14 1.55 15.66
C GLY A 87 -7.45 1.02 14.41
N GLU A 88 -7.81 1.54 13.21
CA GLU A 88 -7.19 1.11 11.95
C GLU A 88 -5.67 1.17 11.99
N GLY A 89 -5.10 2.10 12.78
CA GLY A 89 -3.67 2.18 13.06
C GLY A 89 -3.15 0.96 13.80
N ALA A 90 -3.81 0.53 14.87
CA ALA A 90 -3.37 -0.62 15.67
C ALA A 90 -3.42 -1.93 14.86
N THR A 91 -4.48 -2.13 14.08
CA THR A 91 -4.60 -3.29 13.17
C THR A 91 -3.50 -3.29 12.12
N TYR A 92 -3.21 -2.13 11.51
CA TYR A 92 -2.12 -1.99 10.55
C TYR A 92 -0.76 -2.31 11.19
N LEU A 93 -0.47 -1.75 12.36
CA LEU A 93 0.79 -1.99 13.07
C LEU A 93 0.94 -3.48 13.44
N SER A 94 -0.14 -4.13 13.89
CA SER A 94 -0.15 -5.57 14.19
C SER A 94 0.12 -6.41 12.94
N GLN A 95 -0.65 -6.20 11.88
CA GLN A 95 -0.51 -6.98 10.64
C GLN A 95 0.87 -6.83 10.00
N VAL A 96 1.46 -5.62 10.03
CA VAL A 96 2.81 -5.41 9.52
C VAL A 96 3.85 -6.09 10.43
N GLY A 97 3.67 -6.02 11.74
CA GLY A 97 4.53 -6.71 12.72
C GLY A 97 4.47 -8.23 12.59
N GLU A 98 3.30 -8.81 12.36
CA GLU A 98 3.11 -10.25 12.10
C GLU A 98 3.87 -10.74 10.87
N GLN A 99 4.06 -9.86 9.88
CA GLN A 99 4.88 -10.12 8.71
C GLN A 99 6.38 -9.78 8.92
N HIS A 100 6.81 -9.61 10.19
CA HIS A 100 8.19 -9.29 10.59
C HIS A 100 8.77 -8.02 9.95
N ARG A 101 7.91 -7.04 9.60
CA ARG A 101 8.28 -5.77 9.01
C ARG A 101 8.09 -4.61 9.99
N LYS A 102 8.71 -3.47 9.71
CA LYS A 102 8.69 -2.29 10.59
C LYS A 102 7.68 -1.25 10.08
N PRO A 103 6.51 -1.09 10.73
CA PRO A 103 5.57 -0.06 10.37
C PRO A 103 5.97 1.29 10.95
N SER A 104 5.69 2.36 10.21
CA SER A 104 5.68 3.72 10.76
C SER A 104 4.56 4.54 10.12
N VAL A 105 4.12 5.58 10.84
CA VAL A 105 3.01 6.44 10.43
C VAL A 105 3.41 7.89 10.68
N SER A 106 3.08 8.78 9.74
CA SER A 106 3.29 10.21 9.94
C SER A 106 2.35 10.78 11.01
N GLN A 107 2.69 11.93 11.58
CA GLN A 107 1.71 12.71 12.34
C GLN A 107 0.50 13.04 11.45
N PRO A 108 -0.72 13.03 12.01
CA PRO A 108 -1.91 13.34 11.23
C PRO A 108 -1.96 14.84 10.89
N ARG A 109 -2.22 15.15 9.61
CA ARG A 109 -2.66 16.47 9.20
C ARG A 109 -4.17 16.54 9.37
N VAL A 110 -4.65 17.49 10.17
CA VAL A 110 -6.07 17.64 10.53
C VAL A 110 -6.63 18.91 9.94
N GLU A 111 -7.77 18.80 9.26
CA GLU A 111 -8.45 19.94 8.62
C GLU A 111 -9.96 19.84 8.81
N ILE A 112 -10.62 21.00 8.97
CA ILE A 112 -12.09 21.10 8.88
C ILE A 112 -12.41 21.56 7.46
N GLN A 113 -13.23 20.79 6.74
CA GLN A 113 -13.51 21.09 5.34
C GLN A 113 -14.91 20.59 4.92
N ILE A 114 -15.40 21.09 3.79
CA ILE A 114 -16.51 20.47 3.08
C ILE A 114 -15.93 19.30 2.28
N PRO A 115 -16.38 18.06 2.49
CA PRO A 115 -15.81 16.89 1.83
C PRO A 115 -16.22 16.82 0.36
N ALA A 116 -15.50 16.02 -0.43
CA ALA A 116 -15.96 15.63 -1.77
C ALA A 116 -17.34 14.98 -1.69
N GLN A 117 -18.15 15.14 -2.73
CA GLN A 117 -19.52 14.63 -2.79
C GLN A 117 -19.61 13.12 -2.46
N GLU A 118 -18.67 12.32 -2.93
CA GLU A 118 -18.62 10.89 -2.65
C GLU A 118 -18.51 10.59 -1.14
N ILE A 119 -17.73 11.38 -0.40
CA ILE A 119 -17.58 11.23 1.06
C ILE A 119 -18.86 11.65 1.77
N ALA A 120 -19.46 12.78 1.36
CA ALA A 120 -20.73 13.24 1.92
C ALA A 120 -21.85 12.20 1.75
N LEU A 121 -21.95 11.59 0.56
CA LEU A 121 -22.91 10.52 0.27
C LEU A 121 -22.68 9.28 1.16
N ARG A 122 -21.43 8.86 1.35
CA ARG A 122 -21.09 7.71 2.20
C ARG A 122 -21.33 7.98 3.68
N LEU A 123 -21.13 9.21 4.13
CA LEU A 123 -21.45 9.66 5.50
C LEU A 123 -22.95 9.95 5.68
N ARG A 124 -23.73 10.00 4.60
CA ARG A 124 -25.15 10.38 4.59
C ARG A 124 -25.38 11.75 5.23
N ILE A 125 -24.51 12.71 4.95
CA ILE A 125 -24.60 14.10 5.38
C ILE A 125 -24.93 15.02 4.21
N ALA A 126 -25.37 16.25 4.51
CA ALA A 126 -25.62 17.27 3.49
C ALA A 126 -24.32 17.61 2.71
N ALA A 127 -24.45 17.98 1.45
CA ALA A 127 -23.31 18.24 0.57
C ALA A 127 -22.44 19.42 1.06
N ASP A 128 -23.00 20.34 1.82
CA ASP A 128 -22.35 21.51 2.43
C ASP A 128 -21.95 21.28 3.90
N ALA A 129 -22.24 20.09 4.45
CA ALA A 129 -21.88 19.76 5.83
C ALA A 129 -20.34 19.62 5.96
N GLN A 130 -19.82 20.17 7.05
CA GLN A 130 -18.40 20.09 7.35
C GLN A 130 -18.02 18.75 8.01
N VAL A 131 -16.83 18.32 7.71
CA VAL A 131 -16.16 17.15 8.30
C VAL A 131 -14.82 17.54 8.86
N VAL A 132 -14.33 16.74 9.81
CA VAL A 132 -12.91 16.72 10.17
C VAL A 132 -12.24 15.63 9.36
N SER A 133 -11.21 15.98 8.61
CA SER A 133 -10.33 15.03 7.94
C SER A 133 -9.02 14.88 8.71
N ARG A 134 -8.57 13.63 8.85
CA ARG A 134 -7.29 13.26 9.46
C ARG A 134 -6.49 12.48 8.42
N HIS A 135 -5.45 13.09 7.88
CA HIS A 135 -4.62 12.51 6.82
C HIS A 135 -3.29 12.04 7.40
N GLN A 136 -2.91 10.82 7.07
CA GLN A 136 -1.65 10.19 7.48
C GLN A 136 -1.01 9.42 6.33
N ALA A 137 0.31 9.51 6.25
CA ALA A 137 1.13 8.65 5.39
C ALA A 137 1.60 7.44 6.21
N ARG A 138 1.58 6.27 5.60
CA ARG A 138 2.03 5.01 6.20
C ARG A 138 3.22 4.46 5.45
N TYR A 139 4.15 3.91 6.20
CA TYR A 139 5.40 3.37 5.69
C TYR A 139 5.61 1.96 6.24
N ILE A 140 6.22 1.10 5.44
CA ILE A 140 6.73 -0.19 5.84
C ILE A 140 8.21 -0.23 5.47
N ASP A 141 9.10 -0.50 6.44
CA ASP A 141 10.55 -0.49 6.25
C ASP A 141 11.03 0.81 5.58
N GLU A 142 10.54 1.96 6.07
CA GLU A 142 10.80 3.31 5.56
C GLU A 142 10.27 3.60 4.14
N THR A 143 9.71 2.60 3.46
CA THR A 143 9.13 2.75 2.13
C THR A 143 7.69 3.29 2.22
N PRO A 144 7.31 4.33 1.44
CA PRO A 144 5.93 4.82 1.38
C PRO A 144 4.98 3.71 0.92
N TRP A 145 3.95 3.42 1.74
CA TRP A 145 3.10 2.25 1.52
C TRP A 145 1.65 2.59 1.23
N SER A 146 1.08 3.54 1.97
CA SER A 146 -0.27 4.02 1.72
C SER A 146 -0.47 5.45 2.23
N LEU A 147 -1.42 6.14 1.61
CA LEU A 147 -2.00 7.40 2.08
C LEU A 147 -3.38 7.10 2.63
N GLN A 148 -3.66 7.57 3.84
CA GLN A 148 -4.97 7.36 4.47
C GLN A 148 -5.56 8.68 4.91
N THR A 149 -6.85 8.90 4.61
CA THR A 149 -7.62 10.04 5.11
C THR A 149 -8.92 9.53 5.73
N SER A 150 -9.10 9.79 7.00
CA SER A 150 -10.34 9.48 7.74
C SER A 150 -11.17 10.74 7.89
N PHE A 151 -12.45 10.66 7.52
CA PHE A 151 -13.41 11.74 7.56
C PHE A 151 -14.46 11.45 8.63
N TYR A 152 -14.64 12.39 9.55
CA TYR A 152 -15.63 12.32 10.62
C TYR A 152 -16.60 13.50 10.48
N PRO A 153 -17.91 13.32 10.61
CA PRO A 153 -18.84 14.45 10.76
C PRO A 153 -18.36 15.42 11.85
N LEU A 154 -18.41 16.72 11.59
CA LEU A 154 -17.90 17.73 12.53
C LEU A 154 -18.56 17.63 13.89
N GLU A 155 -19.83 17.23 13.95
CA GLU A 155 -20.56 17.03 15.21
C GLU A 155 -19.87 16.07 16.20
N TRP A 156 -19.19 15.02 15.68
CA TRP A 156 -18.43 14.09 16.52
C TRP A 156 -17.12 14.72 17.03
N ALA A 157 -16.45 15.46 16.18
CA ALA A 157 -15.20 16.13 16.56
C ALA A 157 -15.41 17.23 17.59
N LEU A 158 -16.56 17.91 17.57
CA LEU A 158 -16.93 18.91 18.58
C LEU A 158 -17.19 18.28 19.95
N LYS A 159 -17.65 17.03 20.00
CA LYS A 159 -17.85 16.26 21.24
C LYS A 159 -16.59 15.58 21.71
N ALA A 160 -15.74 15.14 20.76
CA ALA A 160 -14.51 14.41 21.00
C ALA A 160 -13.30 15.21 20.46
N PRO A 161 -12.80 16.23 21.19
CA PRO A 161 -11.92 17.26 20.69
C PRO A 161 -10.52 16.74 20.28
N ASP A 162 -10.09 15.55 20.71
CA ASP A 162 -8.84 14.97 20.25
C ASP A 162 -8.85 14.63 18.75
N LEU A 163 -10.04 14.50 18.14
CA LEU A 163 -10.15 14.39 16.68
C LEU A 163 -9.67 15.63 15.95
N LEU A 164 -9.68 16.80 16.61
CA LEU A 164 -9.21 18.08 16.04
C LEU A 164 -7.71 18.31 16.23
N LYS A 165 -7.03 17.50 17.05
CA LYS A 165 -5.61 17.67 17.32
C LYS A 165 -4.75 16.97 16.26
N PRO A 166 -3.65 17.60 15.81
CA PRO A 166 -2.71 16.97 14.87
C PRO A 166 -1.77 15.99 15.58
N GLU A 167 -2.32 15.19 16.48
CA GLU A 167 -1.64 14.18 17.28
C GLU A 167 -2.31 12.82 17.05
N ASP A 168 -1.53 11.76 17.19
CA ASP A 168 -2.10 10.41 17.11
C ASP A 168 -2.97 10.11 18.33
N ILE A 169 -4.09 9.44 18.11
CA ILE A 169 -4.97 8.98 19.19
C ILE A 169 -4.57 7.53 19.50
N ALA A 170 -3.74 7.36 20.51
CA ALA A 170 -3.08 6.08 20.84
C ALA A 170 -4.05 4.89 20.96
N VAL A 171 -5.26 5.10 21.48
CA VAL A 171 -6.31 4.08 21.59
C VAL A 171 -7.08 3.87 20.27
N GLY A 172 -6.77 4.68 19.24
CA GLY A 172 -7.53 4.74 18.00
C GLY A 172 -8.78 5.61 18.09
N ALA A 173 -9.09 6.33 17.00
CA ALA A 173 -10.16 7.33 17.00
C ALA A 173 -11.56 6.75 17.28
N MET A 174 -11.85 5.52 16.83
CA MET A 174 -13.15 4.90 17.09
C MET A 174 -13.27 4.43 18.54
N SER A 175 -12.22 3.88 19.14
CA SER A 175 -12.20 3.53 20.58
C SER A 175 -12.28 4.77 21.47
N TYR A 176 -11.68 5.87 21.03
CA TYR A 176 -11.81 7.16 21.71
C TYR A 176 -13.25 7.67 21.66
N LEU A 177 -13.93 7.64 20.51
CA LEU A 177 -15.34 8.00 20.37
C LEU A 177 -16.26 7.09 21.20
N GLU A 178 -15.97 5.79 21.26
CA GLU A 178 -16.73 4.85 22.10
C GLU A 178 -16.58 5.20 23.58
N THR A 179 -15.36 5.49 24.03
CA THR A 179 -15.09 5.78 25.44
C THR A 179 -15.65 7.13 25.89
N THR A 180 -15.55 8.16 25.01
CA THR A 180 -15.94 9.55 25.35
C THR A 180 -17.42 9.81 25.17
N GLU A 181 -18.01 9.26 24.10
CA GLU A 181 -19.35 9.61 23.65
C GLU A 181 -20.32 8.40 23.57
N GLY A 182 -19.84 7.21 23.91
CA GLY A 182 -20.62 5.98 23.75
C GLY A 182 -20.89 5.59 22.29
N ILE A 183 -20.19 6.21 21.33
CA ILE A 183 -20.38 5.97 19.89
C ILE A 183 -19.59 4.73 19.49
N LYS A 184 -20.32 3.62 19.37
CA LYS A 184 -19.71 2.31 19.11
C LYS A 184 -19.79 1.91 17.64
N GLN A 185 -18.64 1.57 17.08
CA GLN A 185 -18.59 0.91 15.78
C GLN A 185 -18.96 -0.58 15.93
N VAL A 186 -19.98 -1.03 15.20
CA VAL A 186 -20.38 -2.45 15.19
C VAL A 186 -20.09 -3.15 13.87
N GLY A 187 -19.70 -2.40 12.84
CA GLY A 187 -19.36 -2.95 11.54
C GLY A 187 -18.74 -1.92 10.60
N TYR A 188 -18.29 -2.41 9.45
CA TYR A 188 -17.83 -1.55 8.35
C TYR A 188 -18.17 -2.18 7.01
N ARG A 189 -18.15 -1.35 5.98
CA ARG A 189 -18.25 -1.77 4.57
C ARG A 189 -17.07 -1.23 3.81
N ASP A 190 -16.41 -2.11 3.09
CA ASP A 190 -15.30 -1.77 2.19
C ASP A 190 -15.78 -1.75 0.73
N TRP A 191 -15.38 -0.69 0.03
CA TRP A 191 -15.46 -0.58 -1.42
C TRP A 191 -14.03 -0.44 -1.94
N ILE A 192 -13.59 -1.40 -2.74
CA ILE A 192 -12.27 -1.40 -3.34
C ILE A 192 -12.42 -1.14 -4.82
N THR A 193 -11.70 -0.14 -5.32
CA THR A 193 -11.59 0.17 -6.73
C THR A 193 -10.13 0.42 -7.09
N ALA A 194 -9.83 0.53 -8.37
CA ALA A 194 -8.50 0.86 -8.85
C ALA A 194 -8.59 2.00 -9.88
N ARG A 195 -7.58 2.87 -9.88
CA ARG A 195 -7.41 3.95 -10.86
C ARG A 195 -5.94 4.24 -11.09
N THR A 196 -5.65 5.01 -12.13
CA THR A 196 -4.31 5.57 -12.31
C THR A 196 -3.96 6.51 -11.14
N ALA A 197 -2.72 6.42 -10.67
CA ALA A 197 -2.19 7.32 -9.65
C ALA A 197 -2.10 8.75 -10.18
N ASP A 198 -2.45 9.73 -9.35
CA ASP A 198 -2.22 11.14 -9.66
C ASP A 198 -0.73 11.53 -9.47
N ASP A 199 -0.37 12.76 -9.86
CA ASP A 199 1.02 13.23 -9.82
C ASP A 199 1.59 13.27 -8.39
N HIS A 200 0.75 13.60 -7.39
CA HIS A 200 1.16 13.62 -5.98
C HIS A 200 1.42 12.19 -5.46
N GLU A 201 0.54 11.26 -5.81
CA GLU A 201 0.66 9.85 -5.45
C GLU A 201 1.86 9.19 -6.12
N GLN A 202 2.09 9.51 -7.41
CA GLN A 202 3.28 9.05 -8.14
C GLN A 202 4.56 9.53 -7.46
N ALA A 203 4.63 10.82 -7.12
CA ALA A 203 5.79 11.41 -6.45
C ALA A 203 5.98 10.82 -5.04
N PHE A 204 4.91 10.68 -4.25
CA PHE A 204 4.95 10.15 -2.89
C PHE A 204 5.38 8.68 -2.86
N PHE A 205 4.75 7.83 -3.68
CA PHE A 205 5.04 6.40 -3.70
C PHE A 205 6.29 6.02 -4.51
N GLY A 206 6.84 6.96 -5.29
CA GLY A 206 7.96 6.70 -6.19
C GLY A 206 7.60 5.70 -7.31
N ILE A 207 6.36 5.74 -7.80
CA ILE A 207 5.85 4.85 -8.86
C ILE A 207 5.83 5.56 -10.21
N ALA A 208 5.78 4.76 -11.30
CA ALA A 208 5.78 5.28 -12.66
C ALA A 208 4.51 6.08 -12.98
N ALA A 209 4.62 7.03 -13.92
CA ALA A 209 3.47 7.66 -14.55
C ALA A 209 2.57 6.55 -15.14
N HIS A 210 1.28 6.58 -14.92
CA HIS A 210 0.31 5.53 -15.29
C HIS A 210 0.28 4.28 -14.40
N ALA A 211 1.09 4.21 -13.33
CA ALA A 211 0.94 3.15 -12.34
C ALA A 211 -0.47 3.17 -11.73
N THR A 212 -0.96 1.99 -11.40
CA THR A 212 -2.29 1.83 -10.80
C THR A 212 -2.19 1.83 -9.27
N VAL A 213 -3.18 2.45 -8.64
CA VAL A 213 -3.39 2.40 -7.19
C VAL A 213 -4.74 1.76 -6.88
N PHE A 214 -4.80 1.02 -5.79
CA PHE A 214 -6.06 0.70 -5.14
C PHE A 214 -6.56 1.92 -4.37
N VAL A 215 -7.87 2.12 -4.38
CA VAL A 215 -8.59 3.08 -3.54
C VAL A 215 -9.63 2.32 -2.74
N LEU A 216 -9.41 2.23 -1.45
CA LEU A 216 -10.29 1.55 -0.51
C LEU A 216 -11.10 2.60 0.27
N PHE A 217 -12.43 2.54 0.14
CA PHE A 217 -13.36 3.34 0.94
C PHE A 217 -13.95 2.45 2.02
N ARG A 218 -13.58 2.67 3.27
CA ARG A 218 -14.17 1.99 4.42
C ARG A 218 -15.15 2.90 5.12
N THR A 219 -16.41 2.51 5.17
CA THR A 219 -17.45 3.19 5.95
C THR A 219 -17.74 2.41 7.21
N ALA A 220 -17.51 3.00 8.37
CA ALA A 220 -17.83 2.43 9.68
C ALA A 220 -19.27 2.78 10.07
N PHE A 221 -19.96 1.85 10.72
CA PHE A 221 -21.37 1.99 11.11
C PHE A 221 -21.59 1.68 12.59
N ASP A 222 -22.57 2.37 13.18
CA ASP A 222 -23.13 2.02 14.48
C ASP A 222 -24.22 0.93 14.38
N ASP A 223 -24.80 0.55 15.51
CA ASP A 223 -25.85 -0.45 15.63
C ASP A 223 -27.18 -0.07 14.95
N ASN A 224 -27.40 1.22 14.70
CA ASN A 224 -28.54 1.73 13.95
C ASN A 224 -28.25 1.85 12.43
N GLY A 225 -27.08 1.41 11.98
CA GLY A 225 -26.64 1.54 10.59
C GLY A 225 -26.33 2.97 10.17
N ARG A 226 -26.04 3.87 11.12
CA ARG A 226 -25.61 5.23 10.85
C ARG A 226 -24.11 5.22 10.54
N PRO A 227 -23.67 5.89 9.46
CA PRO A 227 -22.25 6.05 9.18
C PRO A 227 -21.58 6.94 10.24
N LEU A 228 -20.47 6.46 10.78
CA LEU A 228 -19.68 7.17 11.80
C LEU A 228 -18.45 7.82 11.21
N ARG A 229 -17.82 7.15 10.25
CA ARG A 229 -16.58 7.55 9.63
C ARG A 229 -16.49 6.98 8.23
N VAL A 230 -15.87 7.72 7.33
CA VAL A 230 -15.37 7.18 6.06
C VAL A 230 -13.85 7.31 6.07
N THR A 231 -13.16 6.23 5.78
CA THR A 231 -11.71 6.22 5.57
C THR A 231 -11.42 5.90 4.12
N VAL A 232 -10.62 6.74 3.49
CA VAL A 232 -10.07 6.51 2.15
C VAL A 232 -8.61 6.13 2.29
N THR A 233 -8.26 4.94 1.80
CA THR A 233 -6.88 4.48 1.74
C THR A 233 -6.48 4.32 0.28
N VAL A 234 -5.38 4.96 -0.11
CA VAL A 234 -4.79 4.84 -1.43
C VAL A 234 -3.45 4.12 -1.28
N CYS A 235 -3.25 3.07 -2.06
CA CYS A 235 -2.02 2.30 -2.03
C CYS A 235 -1.66 1.73 -3.40
N PRO A 236 -0.36 1.65 -3.77
CA PRO A 236 0.08 1.09 -5.05
C PRO A 236 -0.28 -0.40 -5.18
N THR A 237 -0.70 -0.80 -6.39
CA THR A 237 -1.08 -2.20 -6.67
C THR A 237 0.11 -3.14 -6.77
N ASP A 238 1.33 -2.63 -6.95
CA ASP A 238 2.57 -3.40 -7.08
C ASP A 238 3.07 -3.98 -5.75
N ARG A 239 2.55 -3.47 -4.62
CA ARG A 239 3.03 -3.81 -3.27
C ARG A 239 1.93 -4.08 -2.25
N ASN A 240 0.67 -4.15 -2.67
CA ASN A 240 -0.46 -4.40 -1.79
C ASN A 240 -1.35 -5.51 -2.34
N GLN A 241 -1.75 -6.42 -1.47
CA GLN A 241 -2.71 -7.47 -1.74
C GLN A 241 -3.81 -7.46 -0.68
N PHE A 242 -5.03 -7.83 -1.07
CA PHE A 242 -6.16 -7.94 -0.16
C PHE A 242 -6.69 -9.36 -0.14
N ILE A 243 -6.86 -9.91 1.06
CA ILE A 243 -7.48 -11.22 1.26
C ILE A 243 -8.84 -11.04 1.92
N VAL A 244 -9.84 -11.75 1.41
CA VAL A 244 -11.17 -11.85 2.01
C VAL A 244 -11.43 -13.32 2.33
N ASN A 245 -11.48 -13.66 3.60
CA ASN A 245 -11.82 -14.99 4.06
C ASN A 245 -13.33 -15.10 4.27
N VAL A 246 -13.96 -16.13 3.70
CA VAL A 246 -15.38 -16.42 3.86
C VAL A 246 -15.55 -17.84 4.39
N GLY A 247 -16.12 -17.96 5.58
CA GLY A 247 -16.25 -19.25 6.26
C GLY A 247 -14.96 -19.69 6.96
N LYS A 248 -14.83 -21.00 7.18
CA LYS A 248 -13.65 -21.60 7.83
C LYS A 248 -12.59 -21.92 6.79
N VAL A 249 -11.54 -21.14 6.75
CA VAL A 249 -10.40 -21.31 5.84
C VAL A 249 -9.11 -21.51 6.64
N PRO A 250 -8.09 -22.20 6.08
CA PRO A 250 -6.77 -22.29 6.70
C PRO A 250 -6.08 -20.92 6.76
N ASP A 251 -4.99 -20.84 7.50
CA ASP A 251 -4.18 -19.62 7.59
C ASP A 251 -3.57 -19.29 6.21
N PRO A 252 -3.66 -18.02 5.75
CA PRO A 252 -3.18 -17.61 4.44
C PRO A 252 -1.67 -17.81 4.22
N GLN A 253 -0.87 -18.02 5.25
CA GLN A 253 0.57 -18.34 5.09
C GLN A 253 0.85 -19.56 4.21
N TYR A 254 -0.13 -20.46 4.05
CA TYR A 254 0.00 -21.64 3.18
C TYR A 254 -0.29 -21.33 1.70
N ASP A 255 -0.90 -20.19 1.42
CA ASP A 255 -1.32 -19.79 0.07
C ASP A 255 -0.34 -18.80 -0.57
N LEU A 256 0.59 -18.26 0.22
CA LEU A 256 1.59 -17.33 -0.28
C LEU A 256 2.77 -18.10 -0.87
N PRO A 257 3.28 -17.71 -2.06
CA PRO A 257 4.52 -18.28 -2.56
C PRO A 257 5.62 -18.02 -1.53
N ALA A 258 6.43 -19.03 -1.25
CA ALA A 258 7.59 -18.86 -0.39
C ALA A 258 8.45 -17.70 -0.93
N PRO A 259 9.01 -16.83 -0.07
CA PRO A 259 9.91 -15.77 -0.53
C PRO A 259 11.05 -16.41 -1.31
N GLU A 260 11.28 -15.95 -2.54
CA GLU A 260 12.29 -16.49 -3.47
C GLU A 260 13.75 -16.44 -2.93
N ASN A 261 13.97 -15.92 -1.72
CA ASN A 261 15.29 -15.73 -1.11
C ASN A 261 15.68 -16.73 -0.02
N GLN A 262 15.00 -17.87 0.11
CA GLN A 262 15.59 -19.03 0.78
C GLN A 262 16.16 -20.00 -0.27
N ALA A 263 17.08 -19.49 -1.11
CA ALA A 263 18.00 -20.37 -1.82
C ALA A 263 18.89 -21.03 -0.78
N ASP A 264 18.68 -22.32 -0.60
CA ASP A 264 19.56 -23.33 -0.01
C ASP A 264 20.84 -22.80 0.62
N GLU A 265 20.85 -22.51 1.91
CA GLU A 265 22.09 -22.70 2.66
C GLU A 265 22.39 -24.20 2.61
N PRO A 266 23.52 -24.61 2.02
CA PRO A 266 23.89 -26.03 2.04
C PRO A 266 24.07 -26.45 3.49
N GLY A 267 23.22 -27.39 3.90
CA GLY A 267 23.22 -27.92 5.25
C GLY A 267 24.65 -28.25 5.69
N LEU A 268 25.10 -27.61 6.78
CA LEU A 268 26.31 -28.00 7.48
C LEU A 268 26.25 -29.49 7.79
N PRO A 269 27.28 -30.25 7.43
CA PRO A 269 27.29 -31.69 7.77
C PRO A 269 27.22 -31.87 9.29
N ALA A 270 26.36 -32.77 9.71
CA ALA A 270 26.22 -33.15 11.10
C ALA A 270 27.59 -33.56 11.67
N ASP A 271 27.97 -32.91 12.76
CA ASP A 271 29.16 -33.23 13.54
C ASP A 271 29.02 -34.65 14.16
N PRO A 272 29.86 -35.65 13.79
CA PRO A 272 29.72 -37.01 14.29
C PRO A 272 30.44 -37.24 15.65
N ALA A 273 30.51 -36.25 16.51
CA ALA A 273 31.20 -36.42 17.80
C ALA A 273 30.45 -35.80 18.97
N LYS A 274 29.46 -36.53 19.52
CA LYS A 274 29.24 -36.56 20.95
C LYS A 274 28.58 -37.87 21.38
N PRO A 275 29.13 -38.53 22.39
CA PRO A 275 28.69 -39.84 22.86
C PRO A 275 27.34 -39.82 23.59
#